data_b60c917effbe2ca19a3ce4885efc1a63
#
_entry.id   b60c917effbe2ca19a3ce4885efc1a63
#
_cell.length_a   1.000
_cell.length_b   1.000
_cell.length_c   1.000
_cell.angle_alpha   90.00
_cell.angle_beta   90.00
_cell.angle_gamma   90.00
#
_symmetry.space_group_name_H-M   'P 1'
#
loop_
_entity.id
_entity.type
_entity.pdbx_description
1 polymer ?
#
loop_
_entity_poly.entity_id
_entity_poly.type
_entity_poly.pdbx_seq_one_letter_code
_entity_poly.pdbx_strand_id
1 'polypeptide(L)'
;MNELAVSKSISAVPLNALRAFEIAARNMSLKAAARELNVTPSAVSHRLRLLEKVLGCRLLRRVGGRLELTECGERLAPALTAGFAQIMNAVGDIRPQEKL
;
A
#
# COMPACT_ATOMS: atom_id res chain seq x y z
N MET A 1 19.85 14.19 5.13
CA MET A 1 19.65 12.89 4.47
C MET A 1 20.14 13.04 3.03
N ASN A 2 21.00 12.15 2.57
CA ASN A 2 21.49 12.29 1.22
C ASN A 2 20.62 11.49 0.24
N GLU A 3 20.64 11.90 -1.02
CA GLU A 3 19.77 11.30 -2.05
C GLU A 3 20.05 9.83 -2.29
N LEU A 4 21.29 9.39 -2.17
CA LEU A 4 21.65 7.99 -2.39
C LEU A 4 21.01 7.08 -1.36
N ALA A 5 20.97 7.50 -0.08
CA ALA A 5 20.34 6.71 0.96
C ALA A 5 18.84 6.61 0.73
N VAL A 6 18.20 7.71 0.31
CA VAL A 6 16.77 7.73 0.01
C VAL A 6 16.47 6.81 -1.17
N SER A 7 17.28 6.90 -2.26
CA SER A 7 17.08 6.05 -3.44
C SER A 7 17.21 4.57 -3.13
N LYS A 8 18.21 4.20 -2.31
CA LYS A 8 18.38 2.80 -1.92
C LYS A 8 17.20 2.30 -1.11
N SER A 9 16.70 3.13 -0.18
CA SER A 9 15.53 2.79 0.64
C SER A 9 14.28 2.59 -0.22
N ILE A 10 14.06 3.48 -1.18
CA ILE A 10 12.92 3.37 -2.11
C ILE A 10 13.04 2.10 -2.95
N SER A 11 14.24 1.79 -3.43
CA SER A 11 14.46 0.57 -4.23
C SER A 11 14.15 -0.71 -3.46
N ALA A 12 14.33 -0.68 -2.13
CA ALA A 12 14.06 -1.82 -1.28
C ALA A 12 12.58 -1.98 -0.92
N VAL A 13 11.77 -0.94 -1.13
CA VAL A 13 10.35 -0.98 -0.77
C VAL A 13 9.54 -1.64 -1.89
N PRO A 14 8.84 -2.76 -1.62
CA PRO A 14 8.08 -3.43 -2.66
C PRO A 14 6.79 -2.68 -2.98
N LEU A 15 6.65 -2.28 -4.24
CA LEU A 15 5.51 -1.50 -4.70
C LEU A 15 4.19 -2.25 -4.53
N ASN A 16 4.20 -3.56 -4.79
CA ASN A 16 3.00 -4.38 -4.63
C ASN A 16 2.54 -4.45 -3.18
N ALA A 17 3.48 -4.42 -2.24
CA ALA A 17 3.16 -4.41 -0.81
C ALA A 17 2.59 -3.07 -0.39
N LEU A 18 3.12 -1.96 -0.92
CA LEU A 18 2.55 -0.63 -0.68
C LEU A 18 1.11 -0.56 -1.18
N ARG A 19 0.86 -1.13 -2.34
CA ARG A 19 -0.48 -1.16 -2.91
C ARG A 19 -1.42 -2.00 -2.04
N ALA A 20 -0.95 -3.17 -1.60
CA ALA A 20 -1.75 -4.03 -0.71
C ALA A 20 -2.10 -3.31 0.59
N PHE A 21 -1.14 -2.59 1.16
CA PHE A 21 -1.38 -1.82 2.38
C PHE A 21 -2.40 -0.70 2.14
N GLU A 22 -2.27 0.05 1.05
CA GLU A 22 -3.20 1.14 0.75
C GLU A 22 -4.63 0.62 0.66
N ILE A 23 -4.84 -0.47 -0.05
CA ILE A 23 -6.18 -1.04 -0.21
C ILE A 23 -6.71 -1.56 1.12
N ALA A 24 -5.88 -2.27 1.89
CA ALA A 24 -6.28 -2.80 3.18
C ALA A 24 -6.64 -1.67 4.16
N ALA A 25 -5.86 -0.60 4.15
CA ALA A 25 -6.10 0.56 5.02
C ALA A 25 -7.38 1.30 4.63
N ARG A 26 -7.58 1.51 3.34
CA ARG A 26 -8.76 2.21 2.83
C ARG A 26 -10.05 1.49 3.16
N ASN A 27 -10.03 0.17 3.14
CA ASN A 27 -11.20 -0.67 3.42
C ASN A 27 -11.24 -1.21 4.84
N MET A 28 -10.16 -1.04 5.60
CA MET A 28 -9.96 -1.67 6.92
C MET A 28 -10.28 -3.17 6.87
N SER A 29 -9.79 -3.84 5.82
CA SER A 29 -10.09 -5.24 5.57
C SER A 29 -9.01 -5.88 4.70
N LEU A 30 -8.40 -6.96 5.21
CA LEU A 30 -7.44 -7.75 4.44
C LEU A 30 -8.16 -8.53 3.34
N LYS A 31 -9.39 -8.97 3.60
CA LYS A 31 -10.19 -9.69 2.59
C LYS A 31 -10.51 -8.79 1.40
N ALA A 32 -10.84 -7.52 1.67
CA ALA A 32 -11.11 -6.58 0.60
C ALA A 32 -9.87 -6.35 -0.26
N ALA A 33 -8.70 -6.23 0.37
CA ALA A 33 -7.45 -6.07 -0.36
C ALA A 33 -7.16 -7.31 -1.22
N ALA A 34 -7.36 -8.49 -0.66
CA ALA A 34 -7.15 -9.75 -1.39
C ALA A 34 -8.04 -9.83 -2.61
N ARG A 35 -9.31 -9.45 -2.46
CA ARG A 35 -10.28 -9.47 -3.55
C ARG A 35 -9.90 -8.49 -4.65
N GLU A 36 -9.55 -7.27 -4.28
CA GLU A 36 -9.21 -6.23 -5.24
C GLU A 36 -7.91 -6.57 -6.00
N LEU A 37 -6.96 -7.19 -5.32
CA LEU A 37 -5.68 -7.59 -5.92
C LEU A 37 -5.72 -8.96 -6.58
N ASN A 38 -6.83 -9.67 -6.44
CA ASN A 38 -7.02 -11.02 -6.97
C ASN A 38 -5.95 -12.00 -6.46
N VAL A 39 -5.74 -11.97 -5.16
CA VAL A 39 -4.82 -12.87 -4.45
C VAL A 39 -5.53 -13.39 -3.20
N THR A 40 -4.86 -14.30 -2.47
CA THR A 40 -5.41 -14.82 -1.21
C THR A 40 -5.16 -13.84 -0.06
N PRO A 41 -5.98 -13.90 1.00
CA PRO A 41 -5.71 -13.11 2.21
C PRO A 41 -4.34 -13.41 2.82
N SER A 42 -3.90 -14.67 2.75
CA SER A 42 -2.54 -15.05 3.21
C SER A 42 -1.46 -14.32 2.43
N ALA A 43 -1.64 -14.18 1.12
CA ALA A 43 -0.69 -13.45 0.29
C ALA A 43 -0.64 -11.98 0.68
N VAL A 44 -1.79 -11.37 0.97
CA VAL A 44 -1.85 -9.98 1.44
C VAL A 44 -1.09 -9.85 2.76
N SER A 45 -1.38 -10.74 3.73
CA SER A 45 -0.69 -10.73 5.02
C SER A 45 0.81 -10.87 4.86
N HIS A 46 1.26 -11.74 3.96
CA HIS A 46 2.67 -11.94 3.69
C HIS A 46 3.33 -10.68 3.13
N ARG A 47 2.68 -10.03 2.16
CA ARG A 47 3.17 -8.79 1.58
C ARG A 47 3.27 -7.68 2.63
N LEU A 48 2.29 -7.59 3.51
CA LEU A 48 2.28 -6.59 4.57
C LEU A 48 3.41 -6.81 5.57
N ARG A 49 3.67 -8.07 5.94
CA ARG A 49 4.79 -8.38 6.84
C ARG A 49 6.12 -8.02 6.22
N LEU A 50 6.31 -8.30 4.93
CA LEU A 50 7.53 -7.91 4.23
C LEU A 50 7.70 -6.40 4.21
N LEU A 51 6.62 -5.68 3.95
CA LEU A 51 6.63 -4.22 3.94
C LEU A 51 7.01 -3.67 5.32
N GLU A 52 6.37 -4.17 6.36
CA GLU A 52 6.66 -3.74 7.73
C GLU A 52 8.12 -4.01 8.10
N LYS A 53 8.66 -5.14 7.66
CA LYS A 53 10.05 -5.48 7.90
C LYS A 53 11.00 -4.49 7.22
N VAL A 54 10.72 -4.13 5.97
CA VAL A 54 11.53 -3.15 5.24
C VAL A 54 11.46 -1.78 5.90
N LEU A 55 10.27 -1.37 6.34
CA LEU A 55 10.07 -0.06 6.95
C LEU A 55 10.54 0.02 8.39
N GLY A 56 10.64 -1.12 9.06
CA GLY A 56 11.05 -1.17 10.45
C GLY A 56 9.96 -0.76 11.43
N CYS A 57 8.69 -0.77 11.01
CA CYS A 57 7.57 -0.45 11.89
C CYS A 57 6.31 -1.20 11.46
N ARG A 58 5.40 -1.41 12.41
CA ARG A 58 4.10 -1.99 12.14
C ARG A 58 3.19 -0.93 11.51
N LEU A 59 2.39 -1.35 10.56
CA LEU A 59 1.43 -0.46 9.88
C LEU A 59 0.00 -0.75 10.30
N LEU A 60 -0.28 -2.02 10.55
CA LEU A 60 -1.60 -2.49 10.95
C LEU A 60 -1.47 -3.35 12.19
N ARG A 61 -2.53 -3.37 12.99
CA ARG A 61 -2.61 -4.22 14.17
C ARG A 61 -4.06 -4.62 14.39
N ARG A 62 -4.25 -5.71 15.14
CA ARG A 62 -5.59 -6.12 15.54
C ARG A 62 -5.81 -5.76 17.01
N VAL A 63 -6.92 -5.09 17.25
CA VAL A 63 -7.34 -4.70 18.60
C VAL A 63 -8.78 -5.16 18.77
N GLY A 64 -9.01 -6.09 19.67
CA GLY A 64 -10.37 -6.64 19.89
C GLY A 64 -10.96 -7.26 18.63
N GLY A 65 -10.14 -7.92 17.81
CA GLY A 65 -10.59 -8.52 16.56
C GLY A 65 -10.77 -7.57 15.40
N ARG A 66 -10.56 -6.27 15.63
CA ARG A 66 -10.70 -5.23 14.60
C ARG A 66 -9.34 -4.83 14.06
N LEU A 67 -9.30 -4.55 12.79
CA LEU A 67 -8.08 -4.05 12.15
C LEU A 67 -7.95 -2.56 12.40
N GLU A 68 -6.77 -2.12 12.84
CA GLU A 68 -6.51 -0.71 13.09
C GLU A 68 -5.16 -0.31 12.50
N LEU A 69 -5.04 0.95 12.12
CA LEU A 69 -3.77 1.51 11.69
C LEU A 69 -2.94 1.89 12.92
N THR A 70 -1.63 1.62 12.83
CA THR A 70 -0.68 2.17 13.79
C THR A 70 -0.42 3.63 13.44
N GLU A 71 0.36 4.32 14.27
CA GLU A 71 0.77 5.68 13.94
C GLU A 71 1.51 5.73 12.60
N CYS A 72 2.41 4.78 12.35
CA CYS A 72 3.09 4.68 11.05
C CYS A 72 2.09 4.48 9.92
N GLY A 73 1.10 3.62 10.14
CA GLY A 73 0.06 3.37 9.13
C GLY A 73 -0.79 4.58 8.85
N GLU A 74 -1.13 5.35 9.89
CA GLU A 74 -1.92 6.57 9.73
C GLU A 74 -1.17 7.64 8.94
N ARG A 75 0.15 7.65 9.03
CA ARG A 75 0.97 8.59 8.28
C ARG A 75 1.18 8.14 6.84
N LEU A 76 1.33 6.85 6.62
CA LEU A 76 1.63 6.32 5.29
C LEU A 76 0.40 6.19 4.39
N ALA A 77 -0.74 5.75 4.94
CA ALA A 77 -1.91 5.43 4.14
C ALA A 77 -2.43 6.62 3.32
N PRO A 78 -2.62 7.82 3.88
CA PRO A 78 -3.11 8.94 3.06
C PRO A 78 -2.14 9.34 1.96
N ALA A 79 -0.84 9.26 2.23
CA ALA A 79 0.18 9.58 1.24
C ALA A 79 0.13 8.60 0.07
N LEU A 80 -0.10 7.32 0.35
CA LEU A 80 -0.22 6.30 -0.69
C LEU A 80 -1.49 6.51 -1.52
N THR A 81 -2.60 6.80 -0.87
CA THR A 81 -3.85 7.06 -1.58
C THR A 81 -3.69 8.22 -2.55
N ALA A 82 -3.09 9.31 -2.09
CA ALA A 82 -2.85 10.48 -2.94
C ALA A 82 -1.85 10.18 -4.07
N GLY A 83 -0.77 9.47 -3.73
CA GLY A 83 0.26 9.12 -4.71
C GLY A 83 -0.25 8.18 -5.79
N PHE A 84 -0.98 7.14 -5.42
CA PHE A 84 -1.55 6.22 -6.40
C PHE A 84 -2.62 6.90 -7.26
N ALA A 85 -3.43 7.79 -6.68
CA ALA A 85 -4.40 8.55 -7.46
C ALA A 85 -3.71 9.42 -8.50
N GLN A 86 -2.60 10.05 -8.13
CA GLN A 86 -1.83 10.87 -9.05
C GLN A 86 -1.26 10.03 -10.20
N ILE A 87 -0.73 8.86 -9.87
CA ILE A 87 -0.22 7.94 -10.88
C ILE A 87 -1.34 7.51 -11.83
N MET A 88 -2.49 7.13 -11.29
CA MET A 88 -3.61 6.67 -12.11
C MET A 88 -4.16 7.78 -13.00
N ASN A 89 -4.20 9.02 -12.50
CA ASN A 89 -4.62 10.16 -13.30
C ASN A 89 -3.66 10.37 -14.48
N ALA A 90 -2.36 10.29 -14.24
CA ALA A 90 -1.36 10.43 -15.29
C ALA A 90 -1.50 9.33 -16.33
N VAL A 91 -1.72 8.09 -15.89
CA VAL A 91 -1.94 6.96 -16.81
C VAL A 91 -3.18 7.20 -17.65
N GLY A 92 -4.27 7.68 -17.03
CA GLY A 92 -5.51 7.98 -17.74
C GLY A 92 -5.32 9.06 -18.80
N ASP A 93 -4.49 10.06 -18.50
CA ASP A 93 -4.23 11.17 -19.42
C ASP A 93 -3.53 10.74 -20.70
N ILE A 94 -2.68 9.73 -20.63
CA ILE A 94 -1.90 9.28 -21.78
C ILE A 94 -2.50 8.09 -22.52
N ARG A 95 -3.53 7.45 -21.95
CA ARG A 95 -4.18 6.33 -22.63
C ARG A 95 -5.12 6.86 -23.70
N PRO A 96 -5.19 6.18 -24.87
CA PRO A 96 -6.17 6.55 -25.87
C PRO A 96 -7.57 6.42 -25.30
N GLN A 97 -8.40 7.44 -25.53
CA GLN A 97 -9.78 7.36 -25.08
C GLN A 97 -10.58 6.48 -26.04
N GLU A 98 -11.38 5.60 -25.46
CA GLU A 98 -12.30 4.81 -26.27
C GLU A 98 -13.46 5.69 -26.70
N LYS A 99 -13.77 5.65 -27.97
CA LYS A 99 -14.95 6.33 -28.50
C LYS A 99 -16.09 5.33 -28.55
N LEU A 100 -17.16 5.69 -27.96
CA LEU A 100 -18.39 4.90 -27.97
C LEU A 100 -19.17 5.12 -29.25
#